data_99b19452a42bacafe02d93081e040e5c
#
_entry.id   99b19452a42bacafe02d93081e040e5c
#
_cell.length_a   1.000
_cell.length_b   1.000
_cell.length_c   1.000
_cell.angle_alpha   90.00
_cell.angle_beta   90.00
_cell.angle_gamma   90.00
#
_symmetry.space_group_name_H-M   'P 1'
#
loop_
_entity.id
_entity.type
_entity.pdbx_description
1 polymer ?
#
loop_
_entity_poly.entity_id
_entity_poly.type
_entity_poly.pdbx_seq_one_letter_code
_entity_poly.pdbx_strand_id
1 'polypeptide(L)'
;LFWRSFTHWLGGMGVLVFMLAIVPLSGESIYLLRAESPGPSVSKMVPKMRTSAAILYAIYCAMTLLQILFYRLGVLFGWGEITWFDSLCLAFGTAGTGGFSVRNSGLADYSAYLQAVTTVFMVLFGVNFSVYFFLLRRRFRLAWHNSEVRWYFIIIFGAIVLISANLLLTGGFFPTVFQTIHHVAFSVGSVITTTGFGTAD
;
A
#
# COMPACT_ATOMS: atom_id res chain seq x y z
N LEU A 1 8.27 -13.30 -12.91
CA LEU A 1 7.74 -12.87 -11.60
C LEU A 1 8.24 -11.48 -11.24
N PHE A 2 9.56 -11.27 -11.11
CA PHE A 2 10.14 -9.97 -10.72
C PHE A 2 9.68 -8.82 -11.62
N TRP A 3 9.78 -8.97 -12.94
CA TRP A 3 9.40 -7.93 -13.89
C TRP A 3 7.93 -7.51 -13.74
N ARG A 4 7.03 -8.47 -13.54
CA ARG A 4 5.61 -8.19 -13.28
C ARG A 4 5.41 -7.39 -12.00
N SER A 5 6.03 -7.80 -10.89
CA SER A 5 5.93 -7.08 -9.61
C SER A 5 6.53 -5.69 -9.69
N PHE A 6 7.66 -5.54 -10.39
CA PHE A 6 8.32 -4.25 -10.60
C PHE A 6 7.50 -3.29 -11.46
N THR A 7 6.89 -3.77 -12.55
CA THR A 7 6.02 -2.92 -13.38
C THR A 7 4.76 -2.49 -12.64
N HIS A 8 4.19 -3.37 -11.80
CA HIS A 8 3.09 -3.00 -10.89
C HIS A 8 3.53 -1.93 -9.89
N TRP A 9 4.70 -2.08 -9.31
CA TRP A 9 5.26 -1.10 -8.39
C TRP A 9 5.44 0.27 -9.05
N LEU A 10 5.95 0.33 -10.27
CA LEU A 10 6.02 1.57 -11.05
C LEU A 10 4.64 2.17 -11.31
N GLY A 11 3.62 1.34 -11.56
CA GLY A 11 2.24 1.76 -11.79
C GLY A 11 1.50 2.20 -10.53
N GLY A 12 1.90 1.72 -9.35
CA GLY A 12 1.18 1.93 -8.09
C GLY A 12 1.07 3.39 -7.65
N MET A 13 2.07 4.23 -7.95
CA MET A 13 1.99 5.69 -7.75
C MET A 13 1.47 6.45 -8.98
N GLY A 14 1.10 5.71 -10.01
CA GLY A 14 0.74 6.29 -11.29
C GLY A 14 1.96 6.72 -12.12
N VAL A 15 1.99 6.25 -13.37
CA VAL A 15 3.06 6.57 -14.31
C VAL A 15 3.24 8.09 -14.48
N LEU A 16 2.14 8.87 -14.40
CA LEU A 16 2.16 10.33 -14.49
C LEU A 16 2.96 10.98 -13.34
N VAL A 17 2.80 10.50 -12.10
CA VAL A 17 3.56 11.03 -10.95
C VAL A 17 5.04 10.73 -11.09
N PHE A 18 5.37 9.52 -11.57
CA PHE A 18 6.75 9.12 -11.88
C PHE A 18 7.36 10.00 -12.97
N MET A 19 6.64 10.20 -14.07
CA MET A 19 7.08 11.06 -15.17
C MET A 19 7.26 12.51 -14.73
N LEU A 20 6.35 13.05 -13.92
CA LEU A 20 6.45 14.39 -13.35
C LEU A 20 7.66 14.58 -12.42
N ALA A 21 8.04 13.52 -11.70
CA ALA A 21 9.17 13.57 -10.78
C ALA A 21 10.53 13.57 -11.51
N ILE A 22 10.65 12.78 -12.58
CA ILE A 22 11.93 12.49 -13.26
C ILE A 22 12.15 13.38 -14.48
N VAL A 23 11.12 13.54 -15.33
CA VAL A 23 11.31 14.26 -16.60
C VAL A 23 11.44 15.77 -16.35
N PRO A 24 12.53 16.41 -16.79
CA PRO A 24 12.61 17.86 -16.79
C PRO A 24 11.50 18.39 -17.69
N LEU A 25 10.62 19.22 -17.14
CA LEU A 25 9.52 19.84 -17.88
C LEU A 25 10.11 20.89 -18.86
N SER A 26 10.52 20.43 -20.02
CA SER A 26 10.65 21.27 -21.19
C SER A 26 9.26 21.74 -21.61
N GLY A 27 9.17 22.92 -22.22
CA GLY A 27 7.87 23.54 -22.55
C GLY A 27 6.86 22.63 -23.26
N GLU A 28 7.32 21.63 -24.02
CA GLU A 28 6.49 20.64 -24.72
C GLU A 28 5.76 19.66 -23.79
N SER A 29 6.38 19.29 -22.68
CA SER A 29 5.78 18.37 -21.69
C SER A 29 4.57 18.99 -20.98
N ILE A 30 4.49 20.34 -20.95
CA ILE A 30 3.35 21.08 -20.38
C ILE A 30 2.09 20.88 -21.24
N TYR A 31 2.24 20.75 -22.56
CA TYR A 31 1.11 20.55 -23.45
C TYR A 31 0.50 19.15 -23.31
N LEU A 32 1.31 18.12 -23.05
CA LEU A 32 0.84 16.75 -22.77
C LEU A 32 0.05 16.68 -21.46
N LEU A 33 0.55 17.32 -20.41
CA LEU A 33 -0.18 17.42 -19.12
C LEU A 33 -1.48 18.22 -19.24
N ARG A 34 -1.50 19.22 -20.12
CA ARG A 34 -2.69 20.04 -20.38
C ARG A 34 -3.77 19.27 -21.15
N ALA A 35 -3.38 18.30 -21.99
CA ALA A 35 -4.32 17.44 -22.70
C ALA A 35 -5.01 16.43 -21.79
N GLU A 36 -4.33 15.97 -20.71
CA GLU A 36 -4.87 14.98 -19.77
C GLU A 36 -5.57 15.61 -18.54
N SER A 37 -5.32 16.89 -18.27
CA SER A 37 -5.91 17.59 -17.10
C SER A 37 -6.62 18.86 -17.54
N PRO A 38 -7.94 18.83 -17.79
CA PRO A 38 -8.71 20.02 -18.17
C PRO A 38 -8.87 20.98 -17.00
N GLY A 39 -8.10 22.09 -17.01
CA GLY A 39 -8.22 23.16 -16.00
C GLY A 39 -7.45 24.43 -16.41
N PRO A 40 -7.94 25.65 -16.05
CA PRO A 40 -7.47 26.92 -16.62
C PRO A 40 -6.15 27.49 -16.07
N SER A 41 -5.38 26.81 -15.21
CA SER A 41 -4.22 27.44 -14.54
C SER A 41 -2.95 26.56 -14.43
N VAL A 42 -2.62 25.79 -15.46
CA VAL A 42 -1.51 24.80 -15.42
C VAL A 42 -0.12 25.45 -15.39
N SER A 43 0.11 26.60 -16.03
CA SER A 43 1.46 27.15 -16.24
C SER A 43 2.18 27.66 -14.98
N LYS A 44 1.45 28.12 -13.94
CA LYS A 44 2.04 28.61 -12.68
C LYS A 44 2.19 27.52 -11.59
N MET A 45 1.55 26.34 -11.79
CA MET A 45 1.55 25.22 -10.82
C MET A 45 2.67 24.20 -11.07
N VAL A 46 3.22 24.16 -12.26
CA VAL A 46 4.12 23.10 -12.73
C VAL A 46 5.36 22.88 -11.83
N PRO A 47 6.12 23.92 -11.41
CA PRO A 47 7.29 23.70 -10.54
C PRO A 47 6.91 23.16 -9.17
N LYS A 48 5.76 23.58 -8.63
CA LYS A 48 5.24 23.08 -7.34
C LYS A 48 4.72 21.66 -7.44
N MET A 49 4.11 21.30 -8.58
CA MET A 49 3.63 19.94 -8.85
C MET A 49 4.79 18.96 -8.92
N ARG A 50 5.87 19.27 -9.62
CA ARG A 50 7.07 18.42 -9.70
C ARG A 50 7.66 18.14 -8.33
N THR A 51 7.84 19.16 -7.50
CA THR A 51 8.38 19.00 -6.15
C THR A 51 7.45 18.15 -5.30
N SER A 52 6.14 18.38 -5.37
CA SER A 52 5.16 17.56 -4.65
C SER A 52 5.16 16.10 -5.13
N ALA A 53 5.19 15.87 -6.44
CA ALA A 53 5.28 14.55 -7.03
C ALA A 53 6.55 13.80 -6.59
N ALA A 54 7.71 14.49 -6.61
CA ALA A 54 8.98 13.91 -6.17
C ALA A 54 8.95 13.52 -4.68
N ILE A 55 8.35 14.35 -3.82
CA ILE A 55 8.21 14.03 -2.40
C ILE A 55 7.28 12.83 -2.20
N LEU A 56 6.14 12.78 -2.88
CA LEU A 56 5.20 11.65 -2.79
C LEU A 56 5.86 10.35 -3.25
N TYR A 57 6.62 10.41 -4.35
CA TYR A 57 7.36 9.25 -4.85
C TYR A 57 8.47 8.80 -3.88
N ALA A 58 9.18 9.75 -3.26
CA ALA A 58 10.17 9.46 -2.23
C ALA A 58 9.54 8.77 -1.00
N ILE A 59 8.34 9.22 -0.57
CA ILE A 59 7.57 8.57 0.51
C ILE A 59 7.20 7.13 0.10
N TYR A 60 6.72 6.94 -1.11
CA TYR A 60 6.36 5.62 -1.65
C TYR A 60 7.56 4.65 -1.65
N CYS A 61 8.71 5.10 -2.16
CA CYS A 61 9.96 4.33 -2.11
C CYS A 61 10.38 4.01 -0.68
N ALA A 62 10.34 5.00 0.21
CA ALA A 62 10.71 4.83 1.62
C ALA A 62 9.80 3.81 2.33
N MET A 63 8.49 3.85 2.09
CA MET A 63 7.55 2.87 2.63
C MET A 63 7.80 1.46 2.08
N THR A 64 8.10 1.33 0.79
CA THR A 64 8.46 0.03 0.19
C THR A 64 9.72 -0.54 0.81
N LEU A 65 10.77 0.28 0.97
CA LEU A 65 12.01 -0.12 1.65
C LEU A 65 11.78 -0.49 3.11
N LEU A 66 10.93 0.26 3.80
CA LEU A 66 10.55 -0.03 5.18
C LEU A 66 9.84 -1.38 5.30
N GLN A 67 8.94 -1.72 4.37
CA GLN A 67 8.30 -3.04 4.34
C GLN A 67 9.32 -4.17 4.16
N ILE A 68 10.25 -4.01 3.21
CA ILE A 68 11.34 -4.99 3.01
C ILE A 68 12.16 -5.14 4.29
N LEU A 69 12.49 -4.03 4.96
CA LEU A 69 13.21 -4.04 6.23
C LEU A 69 12.44 -4.84 7.30
N PHE A 70 11.13 -4.64 7.45
CA PHE A 70 10.32 -5.40 8.40
C PHE A 70 10.30 -6.90 8.06
N TYR A 71 10.24 -7.28 6.79
CA TYR A 71 10.38 -8.68 6.40
C TYR A 71 11.72 -9.26 6.82
N ARG A 72 12.82 -8.51 6.60
CA ARG A 72 14.17 -8.95 6.98
C ARG A 72 14.38 -9.01 8.49
N LEU A 73 13.80 -8.09 9.24
CA LEU A 73 13.79 -8.15 10.70
C LEU A 73 13.08 -9.40 11.20
N GLY A 74 11.96 -9.79 10.61
CA GLY A 74 11.26 -11.03 10.94
C GLY A 74 12.14 -12.27 10.76
N VAL A 75 12.94 -12.31 9.68
CA VAL A 75 13.92 -13.40 9.48
C VAL A 75 15.02 -13.37 10.54
N LEU A 76 15.54 -12.19 10.87
CA LEU A 76 16.61 -12.03 11.87
C LEU A 76 16.16 -12.51 13.26
N PHE A 77 14.91 -12.25 13.63
CA PHE A 77 14.34 -12.67 14.91
C PHE A 77 13.75 -14.10 14.88
N GLY A 78 13.84 -14.81 13.74
CA GLY A 78 13.31 -16.18 13.60
C GLY A 78 11.78 -16.26 13.58
N TRP A 79 11.07 -15.16 13.28
CA TRP A 79 9.61 -15.13 13.22
C TRP A 79 9.03 -15.55 11.87
N GLY A 80 9.87 -15.84 10.90
CA GLY A 80 9.49 -16.36 9.59
C GLY A 80 10.66 -16.44 8.64
N GLU A 81 10.47 -17.28 7.62
CA GLU A 81 11.46 -17.47 6.55
C GLU A 81 10.95 -16.83 5.27
N ILE A 82 11.74 -15.94 4.70
CA ILE A 82 11.47 -15.31 3.43
C ILE A 82 12.78 -15.00 2.71
N THR A 83 12.86 -15.33 1.42
CA THR A 83 14.05 -15.01 0.62
C THR A 83 14.12 -13.49 0.31
N TRP A 84 15.27 -12.99 -0.08
CA TRP A 84 15.42 -11.60 -0.55
C TRP A 84 14.54 -11.34 -1.77
N PHE A 85 14.46 -12.30 -2.67
CA PHE A 85 13.66 -12.22 -3.88
C PHE A 85 12.17 -12.11 -3.55
N ASP A 86 11.67 -12.97 -2.65
CA ASP A 86 10.27 -12.94 -2.22
C ASP A 86 9.93 -11.64 -1.50
N SER A 87 10.85 -11.16 -0.63
CA SER A 87 10.68 -9.89 0.09
C SER A 87 10.50 -8.70 -0.87
N LEU A 88 11.31 -8.65 -1.94
CA LEU A 88 11.20 -7.62 -2.98
C LEU A 88 9.88 -7.76 -3.77
N CYS A 89 9.58 -8.96 -4.26
CA CYS A 89 8.38 -9.20 -5.05
C CYS A 89 7.10 -8.93 -4.28
N LEU A 90 7.03 -9.35 -3.00
CA LEU A 90 5.87 -9.10 -2.15
C LEU A 90 5.74 -7.62 -1.79
N ALA A 91 6.84 -6.92 -1.47
CA ALA A 91 6.79 -5.49 -1.19
C ALA A 91 6.34 -4.70 -2.42
N PHE A 92 6.82 -5.05 -3.61
CA PHE A 92 6.37 -4.43 -4.86
C PHE A 92 4.90 -4.74 -5.15
N GLY A 93 4.46 -6.00 -4.93
CA GLY A 93 3.07 -6.41 -5.09
C GLY A 93 2.13 -5.72 -4.10
N THR A 94 2.59 -5.47 -2.86
CA THR A 94 1.83 -4.74 -1.85
C THR A 94 1.71 -3.27 -2.21
N ALA A 95 2.83 -2.61 -2.49
CA ALA A 95 2.88 -1.19 -2.79
C ALA A 95 2.13 -0.84 -4.10
N GLY A 96 2.25 -1.69 -5.11
CA GLY A 96 1.54 -1.54 -6.38
C GLY A 96 0.11 -2.07 -6.38
N THR A 97 -0.39 -2.60 -5.26
CA THR A 97 -1.71 -3.27 -5.15
C THR A 97 -1.91 -4.36 -6.20
N GLY A 98 -0.86 -5.18 -6.45
CA GLY A 98 -0.86 -6.16 -7.53
C GLY A 98 -1.39 -7.54 -7.13
N GLY A 99 -1.36 -7.91 -5.85
CA GLY A 99 -1.85 -9.20 -5.33
C GLY A 99 -1.13 -10.44 -5.83
N PHE A 100 0.02 -10.26 -6.46
CA PHE A 100 0.78 -11.38 -7.02
C PHE A 100 1.84 -11.87 -6.04
N SER A 101 1.64 -13.07 -5.53
CA SER A 101 2.64 -13.78 -4.75
C SER A 101 3.68 -14.48 -5.64
N VAL A 102 4.82 -14.82 -5.05
CA VAL A 102 5.84 -15.69 -5.65
C VAL A 102 5.40 -17.14 -5.58
N ARG A 103 4.63 -17.51 -4.55
CA ARG A 103 4.09 -18.84 -4.33
C ARG A 103 2.66 -18.96 -4.86
N ASN A 104 2.27 -20.14 -5.34
CA ASN A 104 0.93 -20.39 -5.86
C ASN A 104 -0.16 -20.30 -4.78
N SER A 105 0.19 -20.63 -3.53
CA SER A 105 -0.66 -20.54 -2.34
C SER A 105 -0.90 -19.11 -1.83
N GLY A 106 -0.49 -18.10 -2.58
CA GLY A 106 -0.60 -16.72 -2.13
C GLY A 106 0.33 -16.43 -0.95
N LEU A 107 -0.21 -15.94 0.16
CA LEU A 107 0.51 -15.71 1.41
C LEU A 107 0.22 -16.79 2.47
N ALA A 108 -0.54 -17.82 2.18
CA ALA A 108 -0.90 -18.88 3.13
C ALA A 108 0.33 -19.58 3.72
N ASP A 109 1.36 -19.83 2.91
CA ASP A 109 2.59 -20.52 3.33
C ASP A 109 3.61 -19.64 4.06
N TYR A 110 3.32 -18.37 4.22
CA TYR A 110 4.19 -17.47 4.99
C TYR A 110 3.74 -17.40 6.45
N SER A 111 4.68 -17.11 7.34
CA SER A 111 4.40 -16.99 8.78
C SER A 111 3.36 -15.90 9.08
N ALA A 112 2.65 -16.04 10.21
CA ALA A 112 1.68 -15.06 10.66
C ALA A 112 2.28 -13.65 10.81
N TYR A 113 3.57 -13.55 11.18
CA TYR A 113 4.28 -12.28 11.23
C TYR A 113 4.37 -11.62 9.85
N LEU A 114 4.80 -12.35 8.82
CA LEU A 114 4.94 -11.82 7.46
C LEU A 114 3.57 -11.42 6.89
N GLN A 115 2.54 -12.21 7.17
CA GLN A 115 1.16 -11.87 6.83
C GLN A 115 0.70 -10.58 7.52
N ALA A 116 0.98 -10.42 8.83
CA ALA A 116 0.64 -9.22 9.59
C ALA A 116 1.36 -7.98 9.05
N VAL A 117 2.67 -8.08 8.76
CA VAL A 117 3.43 -6.99 8.12
C VAL A 117 2.79 -6.62 6.80
N THR A 118 2.44 -7.60 5.95
CA THR A 118 1.77 -7.35 4.67
C THR A 118 0.44 -6.63 4.87
N THR A 119 -0.38 -7.07 5.84
CA THR A 119 -1.68 -6.44 6.16
C THR A 119 -1.52 -4.97 6.52
N VAL A 120 -0.59 -4.67 7.43
CA VAL A 120 -0.32 -3.30 7.86
C VAL A 120 0.10 -2.44 6.68
N PHE A 121 1.02 -2.92 5.86
CA PHE A 121 1.51 -2.16 4.71
C PHE A 121 0.46 -2.03 3.59
N MET A 122 -0.40 -3.04 3.35
CA MET A 122 -1.56 -2.88 2.44
C MET A 122 -2.44 -1.70 2.90
N VAL A 123 -2.82 -1.69 4.17
CA VAL A 123 -3.64 -0.60 4.74
C VAL A 123 -2.91 0.75 4.64
N LEU A 124 -1.62 0.81 4.93
CA LEU A 124 -0.84 2.04 4.82
C LEU A 124 -0.73 2.53 3.37
N PHE A 125 -0.48 1.67 2.40
CA PHE A 125 -0.44 2.07 0.99
C PHE A 125 -1.80 2.51 0.46
N GLY A 126 -2.91 2.04 1.05
CA GLY A 126 -4.26 2.48 0.72
C GLY A 126 -4.65 3.86 1.26
N VAL A 127 -3.86 4.44 2.19
CA VAL A 127 -4.08 5.80 2.70
C VAL A 127 -3.69 6.82 1.64
N ASN A 128 -4.48 7.89 1.52
CA ASN A 128 -4.15 9.02 0.64
C ASN A 128 -2.76 9.59 0.94
N PHE A 129 -1.85 9.55 -0.05
CA PHE A 129 -0.45 9.96 0.11
C PHE A 129 -0.27 11.43 0.52
N SER A 130 -1.24 12.29 0.28
CA SER A 130 -1.23 13.68 0.75
C SER A 130 -1.14 13.78 2.28
N VAL A 131 -1.66 12.78 3.00
CA VAL A 131 -1.59 12.71 4.47
C VAL A 131 -0.16 12.52 4.95
N TYR A 132 0.60 11.66 4.29
CA TYR A 132 2.03 11.46 4.58
C TYR A 132 2.84 12.74 4.33
N PHE A 133 2.50 13.49 3.30
CA PHE A 133 3.09 14.80 3.05
C PHE A 133 2.82 15.80 4.19
N PHE A 134 1.59 15.82 4.73
CA PHE A 134 1.26 16.66 5.90
C PHE A 134 1.97 16.18 7.17
N LEU A 135 2.11 14.87 7.37
CA LEU A 135 2.87 14.29 8.48
C LEU A 135 4.34 14.69 8.42
N LEU A 136 4.96 14.63 7.25
CA LEU A 136 6.37 15.01 7.04
C LEU A 136 6.59 16.50 7.36
N ARG A 137 5.59 17.36 7.06
CA ARG A 137 5.62 18.79 7.40
C ARG A 137 5.20 19.10 8.84
N ARG A 138 5.08 18.08 9.70
CA ARG A 138 4.64 18.18 11.11
C ARG A 138 3.28 18.87 11.28
N ARG A 139 2.43 18.85 10.26
CA ARG A 139 1.07 19.39 10.33
C ARG A 139 0.07 18.28 10.71
N PHE A 140 0.27 17.64 11.86
CA PHE A 140 -0.54 16.52 12.34
C PHE A 140 -2.03 16.83 12.42
N ARG A 141 -2.39 18.07 12.75
CA ARG A 141 -3.79 18.51 12.86
C ARG A 141 -4.52 18.44 11.52
N LEU A 142 -3.84 18.79 10.41
CA LEU A 142 -4.41 18.70 9.07
C LEU A 142 -4.53 17.26 8.58
N ALA A 143 -3.57 16.41 8.93
CA ALA A 143 -3.61 14.99 8.61
C ALA A 143 -4.78 14.28 9.31
N TRP A 144 -5.01 14.57 10.60
CA TRP A 144 -6.07 13.94 11.39
C TRP A 144 -7.47 14.51 11.10
N HIS A 145 -7.57 15.77 10.64
CA HIS A 145 -8.84 16.39 10.26
C HIS A 145 -9.32 16.01 8.85
N ASN A 146 -8.53 15.22 8.11
CA ASN A 146 -8.96 14.70 6.83
C ASN A 146 -10.09 13.68 7.06
N SER A 147 -11.31 14.03 6.66
CA SER A 147 -12.50 13.18 6.79
C SER A 147 -12.35 11.86 6.05
N GLU A 148 -11.66 11.85 4.91
CA GLU A 148 -11.37 10.68 4.09
C GLU A 148 -10.60 9.60 4.89
N VAL A 149 -9.53 10.01 5.58
CA VAL A 149 -8.71 9.10 6.40
C VAL A 149 -9.49 8.53 7.57
N ARG A 150 -10.29 9.37 8.24
CA ARG A 150 -11.12 8.91 9.35
C ARG A 150 -12.14 7.85 8.92
N TRP A 151 -12.86 8.11 7.83
CA TRP A 151 -13.82 7.16 7.29
C TRP A 151 -13.15 5.88 6.80
N TYR A 152 -11.98 5.98 6.18
CA TYR A 152 -11.20 4.82 5.74
C TYR A 152 -10.91 3.86 6.92
N PHE A 153 -10.37 4.37 8.02
CA PHE A 153 -10.10 3.53 9.19
C PHE A 153 -11.36 3.05 9.90
N ILE A 154 -12.42 3.86 9.97
CA ILE A 154 -13.71 3.45 10.55
C ILE A 154 -14.30 2.27 9.76
N ILE A 155 -14.28 2.34 8.43
CA ILE A 155 -14.80 1.28 7.56
C ILE A 155 -13.97 0.00 7.73
N ILE A 156 -12.64 0.08 7.70
CA ILE A 156 -11.76 -1.08 7.90
C ILE A 156 -12.04 -1.73 9.25
N PHE A 157 -12.01 -0.96 10.31
CA PHE A 157 -12.19 -1.49 11.66
C PHE A 157 -13.61 -2.06 11.85
N GLY A 158 -14.62 -1.36 11.37
CA GLY A 158 -16.01 -1.82 11.39
C GLY A 158 -16.20 -3.14 10.61
N ALA A 159 -15.61 -3.26 9.43
CA ALA A 159 -15.64 -4.49 8.65
C ALA A 159 -14.95 -5.65 9.36
N ILE A 160 -13.76 -5.42 9.93
CA ILE A 160 -13.03 -6.44 10.71
C ILE A 160 -13.89 -6.93 11.88
N VAL A 161 -14.48 -6.02 12.67
CA VAL A 161 -15.30 -6.37 13.82
C VAL A 161 -16.54 -7.16 13.39
N LEU A 162 -17.29 -6.68 12.40
CA LEU A 162 -18.52 -7.32 11.94
C LEU A 162 -18.27 -8.71 11.36
N ILE A 163 -17.26 -8.87 10.50
CA ILE A 163 -16.94 -10.15 9.88
C ILE A 163 -16.38 -11.13 10.93
N SER A 164 -15.51 -10.67 11.81
CA SER A 164 -14.96 -11.52 12.88
C SER A 164 -16.06 -11.98 13.85
N ALA A 165 -16.97 -11.09 14.24
CA ALA A 165 -18.10 -11.44 15.09
C ALA A 165 -19.02 -12.46 14.42
N ASN A 166 -19.35 -12.26 13.13
CA ASN A 166 -20.17 -13.21 12.39
C ASN A 166 -19.52 -14.61 12.31
N LEU A 167 -18.22 -14.68 11.99
CA LEU A 167 -17.50 -15.95 11.91
C LEU A 167 -17.43 -16.67 13.26
N LEU A 168 -17.22 -15.94 14.34
CA LEU A 168 -17.18 -16.51 15.70
C LEU A 168 -18.55 -17.02 16.15
N LEU A 169 -19.64 -16.34 15.78
CA LEU A 169 -21.01 -16.75 16.12
C LEU A 169 -21.51 -17.95 15.31
N THR A 170 -21.04 -18.10 14.07
CA THR A 170 -21.45 -19.21 13.17
C THR A 170 -20.64 -20.49 13.33
N GLY A 171 -19.77 -20.55 14.36
CA GLY A 171 -19.03 -21.80 14.67
C GLY A 171 -17.61 -21.86 14.11
N GLY A 172 -17.11 -20.76 13.55
CA GLY A 172 -15.69 -20.48 13.26
C GLY A 172 -14.97 -21.44 12.30
N PHE A 173 -14.41 -20.90 11.23
CA PHE A 173 -13.49 -21.63 10.35
C PHE A 173 -12.09 -21.83 10.98
N PHE A 174 -11.75 -21.03 11.97
CA PHE A 174 -10.42 -21.03 12.59
C PHE A 174 -10.49 -21.44 14.05
N PRO A 175 -9.49 -22.21 14.56
CA PRO A 175 -9.51 -22.78 15.90
C PRO A 175 -9.39 -21.73 17.03
N THR A 176 -8.90 -20.51 16.73
CA THR A 176 -8.73 -19.46 17.73
C THR A 176 -9.29 -18.13 17.28
N VAL A 177 -9.79 -17.33 18.25
CA VAL A 177 -10.26 -15.95 18.01
C VAL A 177 -9.17 -15.10 17.36
N PHE A 178 -7.92 -15.25 17.80
CA PHE A 178 -6.80 -14.50 17.25
C PHE A 178 -6.57 -14.80 15.78
N GLN A 179 -6.60 -16.07 15.38
CA GLN A 179 -6.47 -16.48 13.97
C GLN A 179 -7.62 -15.94 13.12
N THR A 180 -8.86 -16.01 13.65
CA THR A 180 -10.02 -15.41 12.96
C THR A 180 -9.80 -13.94 12.68
N ILE A 181 -9.45 -13.15 13.70
CA ILE A 181 -9.20 -11.70 13.54
C ILE A 181 -8.05 -11.45 12.57
N HIS A 182 -6.97 -12.23 12.65
CA HIS A 182 -5.80 -12.10 11.79
C HIS A 182 -6.16 -12.30 10.30
N HIS A 183 -6.84 -13.39 9.95
CA HIS A 183 -7.22 -13.68 8.57
C HIS A 183 -8.30 -12.73 8.06
N VAL A 184 -9.23 -12.33 8.90
CA VAL A 184 -10.25 -11.32 8.56
C VAL A 184 -9.59 -9.97 8.30
N ALA A 185 -8.68 -9.51 9.17
CA ALA A 185 -7.96 -8.25 8.98
C ALA A 185 -7.14 -8.26 7.69
N PHE A 186 -6.48 -9.38 7.39
CA PHE A 186 -5.76 -9.57 6.13
C PHE A 186 -6.70 -9.46 4.92
N SER A 187 -7.81 -10.21 4.92
CA SER A 187 -8.78 -10.23 3.82
C SER A 187 -9.44 -8.86 3.63
N VAL A 188 -9.86 -8.20 4.71
CA VAL A 188 -10.44 -6.85 4.65
C VAL A 188 -9.41 -5.86 4.10
N GLY A 189 -8.17 -5.91 4.60
CA GLY A 189 -7.09 -5.07 4.08
C GLY A 189 -6.87 -5.30 2.59
N SER A 190 -6.79 -6.55 2.16
CA SER A 190 -6.57 -6.93 0.76
C SER A 190 -7.70 -6.46 -0.17
N VAL A 191 -8.97 -6.60 0.25
CA VAL A 191 -10.12 -6.21 -0.55
C VAL A 191 -10.29 -4.69 -0.62
N ILE A 192 -10.21 -3.99 0.53
CA ILE A 192 -10.45 -2.55 0.57
C ILE A 192 -9.37 -1.75 -0.18
N THR A 193 -8.14 -2.25 -0.17
CA THR A 193 -7.02 -1.65 -0.91
C THR A 193 -6.90 -2.17 -2.33
N THR A 194 -7.81 -3.04 -2.76
CA THR A 194 -7.81 -3.69 -4.08
C THR A 194 -6.51 -4.45 -4.39
N THR A 195 -5.78 -4.90 -3.36
CA THR A 195 -4.50 -5.59 -3.54
C THR A 195 -4.70 -7.01 -4.07
N GLY A 196 -5.63 -7.80 -3.49
CA GLY A 196 -5.97 -9.14 -3.99
C GLY A 196 -5.09 -10.28 -3.48
N PHE A 197 -4.30 -10.08 -2.42
CA PHE A 197 -3.61 -11.19 -1.75
C PHE A 197 -4.60 -12.05 -0.94
N GLY A 198 -4.33 -13.37 -0.87
CA GLY A 198 -5.05 -14.35 -0.02
C GLY A 198 -4.12 -15.04 0.99
N THR A 199 -4.67 -15.40 2.14
CA THR A 199 -4.01 -16.19 3.20
C THR A 199 -4.70 -17.50 3.50
N ALA A 200 -5.85 -17.76 2.89
CA ALA A 200 -6.62 -19.00 2.97
C ALA A 200 -7.24 -19.29 1.60
N ASP A 201 -7.31 -20.57 1.23
CA ASP A 201 -8.06 -21.09 0.09
C ASP A 201 -9.52 -21.33 0.49
#